data_7023a3ec28c9a135c442a87d12c9d802
#
_entry.id   7023a3ec28c9a135c442a87d12c9d802
#
_cell.length_a   1.000
_cell.length_b   1.000
_cell.length_c   1.000
_cell.angle_alpha   90.00
_cell.angle_beta   90.00
_cell.angle_gamma   90.00
#
_symmetry.space_group_name_H-M   'P 1'
#
loop_
_entity.id
_entity.type
_entity.pdbx_description
1 polymer ?
#
loop_
_entity_poly.entity_id
_entity_poly.type
_entity_poly.pdbx_seq_one_letter_code
_entity_poly.pdbx_strand_id
1 'polypeptide(L)'
;MSTKHYPRTVLITGATGNLGAKLIEALARTDWCERIVGLDRKVAGAHFSERVLAKLDLIQADLTQPDAHWLQAFKGVDAVIHFAAANPLPDSSWEEALASSDMTANLLQASIQHGVRRFVFASSNHAMGAYKDEPLCSQMGPGLLTAHLAPAPGTRWFNGTHEVHSLAYGTSKVLSEKICATVAQASGGRLSCVSVRVGWALTGDNDPAQISHAGAPTDAATLSAHDVEAQRNLKWFRDMWLSNADLEGIFLAALTANEVDWPTPSVVVNGVSANTDSVWDLQSAKVHLGYVPQDDVYLHVS
;
A
#
# COMPACT_ATOMS: atom_id res chain seq x y z
N MET A 1 28.53 -2.27 -10.33
CA MET A 1 27.59 -1.68 -9.36
C MET A 1 26.53 -0.95 -10.17
N SER A 2 25.30 -1.47 -10.17
CA SER A 2 24.20 -0.80 -10.85
C SER A 2 23.81 0.43 -10.03
N THR A 3 23.76 1.59 -10.65
CA THR A 3 23.40 2.86 -9.98
C THR A 3 21.90 2.87 -9.70
N LYS A 4 21.51 3.19 -8.45
CA LYS A 4 20.11 3.46 -8.11
C LYS A 4 19.54 4.52 -9.07
N HIS A 5 18.34 4.27 -9.59
CA HIS A 5 17.64 5.25 -10.41
C HIS A 5 16.70 6.07 -9.52
N TYR A 6 16.91 7.39 -9.47
CA TYR A 6 16.08 8.30 -8.70
C TYR A 6 15.08 9.01 -9.64
N PRO A 7 13.77 8.77 -9.52
CA PRO A 7 12.76 9.44 -10.35
C PRO A 7 12.66 10.92 -9.99
N ARG A 8 12.83 11.81 -10.97
CA ARG A 8 12.76 13.26 -10.74
C ARG A 8 11.32 13.77 -10.69
N THR A 9 10.44 13.14 -11.46
CA THR A 9 9.00 13.45 -11.46
C THR A 9 8.22 12.22 -11.02
N VAL A 10 7.47 12.33 -9.90
CA VAL A 10 6.64 11.27 -9.35
C VAL A 10 5.17 11.66 -9.41
N LEU A 11 4.34 10.80 -10.01
CA LEU A 11 2.89 10.96 -9.99
C LEU A 11 2.30 10.11 -8.86
N ILE A 12 1.44 10.71 -8.04
CA ILE A 12 0.74 10.05 -6.93
C ILE A 12 -0.77 10.17 -7.13
N THR A 13 -1.47 9.06 -7.11
CA THR A 13 -2.94 9.04 -7.11
C THR A 13 -3.46 8.80 -5.70
N GLY A 14 -4.66 9.30 -5.38
CA GLY A 14 -5.13 9.35 -3.99
C GLY A 14 -4.30 10.35 -3.18
N ALA A 15 -3.86 11.44 -3.83
CA ALA A 15 -2.89 12.41 -3.35
C ALA A 15 -3.32 13.12 -2.05
N THR A 16 -4.61 13.33 -1.85
CA THR A 16 -5.16 13.99 -0.65
C THR A 16 -5.62 13.02 0.43
N GLY A 17 -5.54 11.72 0.15
CA GLY A 17 -5.83 10.66 1.12
C GLY A 17 -4.73 10.51 2.18
N ASN A 18 -5.00 9.71 3.23
CA ASN A 18 -4.07 9.50 4.35
C ASN A 18 -2.65 9.11 3.89
N LEU A 19 -2.52 8.07 3.07
CA LEU A 19 -1.21 7.58 2.62
C LEU A 19 -0.56 8.52 1.59
N GLY A 20 -1.37 9.04 0.66
CA GLY A 20 -0.89 9.94 -0.39
C GLY A 20 -0.30 11.22 0.17
N ALA A 21 -1.00 11.88 1.10
CA ALA A 21 -0.53 13.11 1.72
C ALA A 21 0.77 12.90 2.51
N LYS A 22 0.89 11.82 3.30
CA LYS A 22 2.12 11.47 4.02
C LYS A 22 3.30 11.29 3.07
N LEU A 23 3.09 10.57 1.97
CA LEU A 23 4.16 10.31 1.03
C LEU A 23 4.54 11.52 0.17
N ILE A 24 3.60 12.41 -0.14
CA ILE A 24 3.89 13.69 -0.79
C ILE A 24 4.83 14.53 0.09
N GLU A 25 4.54 14.62 1.40
CA GLU A 25 5.43 15.29 2.35
C GLU A 25 6.82 14.63 2.42
N ALA A 26 6.89 13.29 2.39
CA ALA A 26 8.16 12.55 2.36
C ALA A 26 8.97 12.85 1.09
N LEU A 27 8.34 12.79 -0.08
CA LEU A 27 8.98 13.08 -1.36
C LEU A 27 9.50 14.52 -1.45
N ALA A 28 8.74 15.48 -0.93
CA ALA A 28 9.15 16.87 -0.94
C ALA A 28 10.43 17.12 -0.11
N ARG A 29 10.74 16.25 0.87
CA ARG A 29 11.98 16.31 1.67
C ARG A 29 13.19 15.70 0.95
N THR A 30 12.99 14.92 -0.13
CA THR A 30 14.11 14.34 -0.88
C THR A 30 14.76 15.35 -1.82
N ASP A 31 16.07 15.18 -2.05
CA ASP A 31 16.83 16.05 -2.97
C ASP A 31 16.68 15.64 -4.44
N TRP A 32 16.23 14.39 -4.68
CA TRP A 32 16.13 13.85 -6.03
C TRP A 32 14.74 14.06 -6.67
N CYS A 33 13.66 14.20 -5.89
CA CYS A 33 12.33 14.47 -6.43
C CYS A 33 12.17 15.99 -6.65
N GLU A 34 12.05 16.38 -7.91
CA GLU A 34 11.95 17.79 -8.30
C GLU A 34 10.49 18.22 -8.51
N ARG A 35 9.64 17.29 -8.96
CA ARG A 35 8.23 17.55 -9.25
C ARG A 35 7.36 16.40 -8.77
N ILE A 36 6.24 16.75 -8.15
CA ILE A 36 5.19 15.82 -7.72
C ILE A 36 3.91 16.17 -8.46
N VAL A 37 3.29 15.20 -9.10
CA VAL A 37 1.97 15.34 -9.72
C VAL A 37 0.97 14.57 -8.87
N GLY A 38 0.06 15.27 -8.20
CA GLY A 38 -0.98 14.69 -7.37
C GLY A 38 -2.30 14.57 -8.12
N LEU A 39 -2.84 13.37 -8.26
CA LEU A 39 -4.18 13.14 -8.80
C LEU A 39 -5.12 12.68 -7.69
N ASP A 40 -6.26 13.35 -7.56
CA ASP A 40 -7.30 12.94 -6.63
C ASP A 40 -8.69 13.34 -7.15
N ARG A 41 -9.71 12.62 -6.73
CA ARG A 41 -11.11 12.95 -7.06
C ARG A 41 -11.59 14.22 -6.34
N LYS A 42 -11.01 14.50 -5.14
CA LYS A 42 -11.37 15.65 -4.33
C LYS A 42 -10.10 16.39 -3.88
N VAL A 43 -9.83 17.55 -4.48
CA VAL A 43 -8.64 18.35 -4.17
C VAL A 43 -8.93 19.57 -3.28
N ALA A 44 -10.19 19.98 -3.20
CA ALA A 44 -10.58 21.12 -2.38
C ALA A 44 -10.37 20.85 -0.88
N GLY A 45 -9.76 21.80 -0.17
CA GLY A 45 -9.48 21.72 1.27
C GLY A 45 -8.23 20.90 1.61
N ALA A 46 -7.45 20.44 0.62
CA ALA A 46 -6.15 19.83 0.88
C ALA A 46 -5.15 20.88 1.40
N HIS A 47 -4.43 20.54 2.45
CA HIS A 47 -3.41 21.40 3.06
C HIS A 47 -2.07 20.69 3.00
N PHE A 48 -1.07 21.37 2.46
CA PHE A 48 0.30 20.89 2.35
C PHE A 48 1.29 21.94 2.83
N SER A 49 2.48 21.51 3.24
CA SER A 49 3.56 22.41 3.64
C SER A 49 4.03 23.28 2.45
N GLU A 50 4.64 24.44 2.73
CA GLU A 50 5.21 25.30 1.68
C GLU A 50 6.22 24.55 0.80
N ARG A 51 7.01 23.67 1.42
CA ARG A 51 7.98 22.82 0.69
C ARG A 51 7.29 21.92 -0.33
N VAL A 52 6.15 21.33 0.02
CA VAL A 52 5.33 20.52 -0.89
C VAL A 52 4.76 21.40 -1.99
N LEU A 53 4.16 22.53 -1.65
CA LEU A 53 3.53 23.44 -2.62
C LEU A 53 4.52 23.96 -3.67
N ALA A 54 5.81 24.04 -3.34
CA ALA A 54 6.85 24.39 -4.28
C ALA A 54 7.15 23.33 -5.36
N LYS A 55 6.70 22.07 -5.15
CA LYS A 55 6.97 20.93 -6.05
C LYS A 55 5.70 20.26 -6.56
N LEU A 56 4.51 20.56 -5.99
CA LEU A 56 3.26 19.82 -6.21
C LEU A 56 2.37 20.50 -7.25
N ASP A 57 2.04 19.76 -8.30
CA ASP A 57 0.92 20.03 -9.20
C ASP A 57 -0.26 19.14 -8.78
N LEU A 58 -1.29 19.70 -8.16
CA LEU A 58 -2.46 18.97 -7.70
C LEU A 58 -3.61 19.10 -8.70
N ILE A 59 -4.09 17.98 -9.24
CA ILE A 59 -5.06 17.91 -10.33
C ILE A 59 -6.27 17.08 -9.87
N GLN A 60 -7.46 17.63 -10.04
CA GLN A 60 -8.69 16.87 -9.82
C GLN A 60 -8.95 15.91 -10.97
N ALA A 61 -9.12 14.60 -10.67
CA ALA A 61 -9.27 13.56 -11.67
C ALA A 61 -10.14 12.41 -11.18
N ASP A 62 -11.01 11.90 -12.05
CA ASP A 62 -11.66 10.60 -11.90
C ASP A 62 -10.91 9.56 -12.74
N LEU A 63 -10.26 8.62 -12.07
CA LEU A 63 -9.39 7.63 -12.70
C LEU A 63 -10.14 6.40 -13.23
N THR A 64 -11.46 6.31 -12.98
CA THR A 64 -12.30 5.22 -13.49
C THR A 64 -12.52 5.35 -15.01
N GLN A 65 -12.39 6.56 -15.53
CA GLN A 65 -12.55 6.86 -16.96
C GLN A 65 -11.27 7.47 -17.53
N PRO A 66 -10.74 6.96 -18.64
CA PRO A 66 -9.66 7.61 -19.37
C PRO A 66 -10.10 8.99 -19.84
N ASP A 67 -9.51 10.05 -19.31
CA ASP A 67 -9.78 11.44 -19.65
C ASP A 67 -8.48 12.11 -20.13
N ALA A 68 -8.56 12.83 -21.25
CA ALA A 68 -7.42 13.54 -21.83
C ALA A 68 -6.77 14.52 -20.82
N HIS A 69 -7.54 15.08 -19.89
CA HIS A 69 -7.04 16.04 -18.92
C HIS A 69 -6.01 15.40 -17.95
N TRP A 70 -6.35 14.28 -17.30
CA TRP A 70 -5.40 13.65 -16.40
C TRP A 70 -4.36 12.79 -17.12
N LEU A 71 -4.64 12.30 -18.33
CA LEU A 71 -3.66 11.59 -19.16
C LEU A 71 -2.46 12.50 -19.50
N GLN A 72 -2.69 13.79 -19.78
CA GLN A 72 -1.60 14.74 -20.03
C GLN A 72 -0.69 14.95 -18.80
N ALA A 73 -1.18 14.71 -17.59
CA ALA A 73 -0.39 14.79 -16.37
C ALA A 73 0.78 13.77 -16.32
N PHE A 74 0.71 12.72 -17.15
CA PHE A 74 1.78 11.71 -17.28
C PHE A 74 2.99 12.21 -18.09
N LYS A 75 2.90 13.36 -18.74
CA LYS A 75 4.02 13.88 -19.54
C LYS A 75 5.25 14.16 -18.68
N GLY A 76 6.34 13.42 -18.95
CA GLY A 76 7.59 13.54 -18.22
C GLY A 76 7.58 12.92 -16.82
N VAL A 77 6.61 12.05 -16.52
CA VAL A 77 6.57 11.27 -15.26
C VAL A 77 7.53 10.09 -15.35
N ASP A 78 8.43 9.97 -14.38
CA ASP A 78 9.39 8.87 -14.29
C ASP A 78 8.80 7.68 -13.53
N ALA A 79 8.02 7.95 -12.48
CA ALA A 79 7.43 6.92 -11.63
C ALA A 79 6.02 7.28 -11.17
N VAL A 80 5.19 6.25 -10.93
CA VAL A 80 3.82 6.38 -10.42
C VAL A 80 3.70 5.65 -9.10
N ILE A 81 2.99 6.27 -8.13
CA ILE A 81 2.50 5.61 -6.92
C ILE A 81 0.98 5.65 -6.94
N HIS A 82 0.37 4.49 -6.86
CA HIS A 82 -1.07 4.35 -6.96
C HIS A 82 -1.70 3.98 -5.62
N PHE A 83 -2.27 5.00 -4.91
CA PHE A 83 -3.05 4.84 -3.69
C PHE A 83 -4.56 4.94 -3.92
N ALA A 84 -5.00 5.58 -5.01
CA ALA A 84 -6.42 5.79 -5.25
C ALA A 84 -7.20 4.47 -5.29
N ALA A 85 -8.40 4.50 -4.72
CA ALA A 85 -9.40 3.45 -4.83
C ALA A 85 -10.78 4.10 -4.90
N ALA A 86 -11.75 3.44 -5.52
CA ALA A 86 -13.13 3.93 -5.58
C ALA A 86 -13.73 4.02 -4.16
N ASN A 87 -13.50 2.98 -3.37
CA ASN A 87 -13.68 2.97 -1.92
C ASN A 87 -12.42 2.36 -1.28
N PRO A 88 -11.64 3.12 -0.48
CA PRO A 88 -10.42 2.62 0.16
C PRO A 88 -10.69 1.80 1.42
N LEU A 89 -11.96 1.62 1.80
CA LEU A 89 -12.35 0.92 3.02
C LEU A 89 -12.52 -0.58 2.77
N PRO A 90 -12.21 -1.42 3.78
CA PRO A 90 -12.29 -2.87 3.63
C PRO A 90 -13.69 -3.44 3.40
N ASP A 91 -14.74 -2.67 3.68
CA ASP A 91 -16.15 -3.02 3.48
C ASP A 91 -16.69 -2.65 2.09
N SER A 92 -15.81 -2.28 1.15
CA SER A 92 -16.22 -1.92 -0.21
C SER A 92 -17.04 -3.01 -0.91
N SER A 93 -18.04 -2.56 -1.68
CA SER A 93 -18.84 -3.42 -2.54
C SER A 93 -18.00 -4.03 -3.69
N TRP A 94 -18.53 -5.05 -4.36
CA TRP A 94 -17.89 -5.62 -5.55
C TRP A 94 -17.77 -4.59 -6.70
N GLU A 95 -18.76 -3.71 -6.86
CA GLU A 95 -18.73 -2.64 -7.87
C GLU A 95 -17.55 -1.67 -7.60
N GLU A 96 -17.42 -1.18 -6.37
CA GLU A 96 -16.32 -0.28 -5.98
C GLU A 96 -14.95 -0.98 -6.07
N ALA A 97 -14.89 -2.25 -5.69
CA ALA A 97 -13.69 -3.06 -5.75
C ALA A 97 -13.21 -3.25 -7.19
N LEU A 98 -14.11 -3.56 -8.12
CA LEU A 98 -13.80 -3.69 -9.55
C LEU A 98 -13.42 -2.35 -10.16
N ALA A 99 -14.14 -1.25 -9.84
CA ALA A 99 -13.77 0.10 -10.27
C ALA A 99 -12.34 0.48 -9.83
N SER A 100 -11.90 0.04 -8.64
CA SER A 100 -10.52 0.23 -8.19
C SER A 100 -9.50 -0.55 -9.05
N SER A 101 -9.86 -1.74 -9.53
CA SER A 101 -9.01 -2.51 -10.43
C SER A 101 -8.95 -1.88 -11.83
N ASP A 102 -10.06 -1.30 -12.32
CA ASP A 102 -10.12 -0.57 -13.58
C ASP A 102 -9.21 0.67 -13.53
N MET A 103 -9.22 1.42 -12.41
CA MET A 103 -8.26 2.53 -12.21
C MET A 103 -6.81 2.06 -12.35
N THR A 104 -6.47 0.91 -11.75
CA THR A 104 -5.11 0.34 -11.85
C THR A 104 -4.76 0.03 -13.31
N ALA A 105 -5.68 -0.57 -14.07
CA ALA A 105 -5.48 -0.87 -15.48
C ALA A 105 -5.30 0.40 -16.33
N ASN A 106 -6.14 1.42 -16.12
CA ASN A 106 -6.07 2.70 -16.83
C ASN A 106 -4.72 3.41 -16.58
N LEU A 107 -4.26 3.44 -15.34
CA LEU A 107 -2.99 4.06 -14.96
C LEU A 107 -1.78 3.31 -15.52
N LEU A 108 -1.82 1.98 -15.55
CA LEU A 108 -0.76 1.17 -16.15
C LEU A 108 -0.69 1.39 -17.67
N GLN A 109 -1.85 1.47 -18.33
CA GLN A 109 -1.90 1.79 -19.77
C GLN A 109 -1.30 3.19 -20.04
N ALA A 110 -1.68 4.19 -19.26
CA ALA A 110 -1.11 5.54 -19.35
C ALA A 110 0.41 5.52 -19.09
N SER A 111 0.85 4.75 -18.09
CA SER A 111 2.27 4.60 -17.76
C SER A 111 3.09 4.06 -18.94
N ILE A 112 2.58 3.01 -19.62
CA ILE A 112 3.24 2.46 -20.82
C ILE A 112 3.27 3.48 -21.96
N GLN A 113 2.17 4.19 -22.22
CA GLN A 113 2.06 5.17 -23.30
C GLN A 113 3.02 6.35 -23.12
N HIS A 114 3.27 6.77 -21.88
CA HIS A 114 4.11 7.91 -21.54
C HIS A 114 5.54 7.55 -21.12
N GLY A 115 5.90 6.27 -21.16
CA GLY A 115 7.27 5.82 -20.88
C GLY A 115 7.67 5.85 -19.40
N VAL A 116 6.70 5.74 -18.50
CA VAL A 116 6.95 5.57 -17.06
C VAL A 116 7.77 4.30 -16.83
N ARG A 117 8.79 4.37 -15.98
CA ARG A 117 9.71 3.25 -15.72
C ARG A 117 9.36 2.44 -14.49
N ARG A 118 8.75 3.07 -13.48
CA ARG A 118 8.39 2.45 -12.20
C ARG A 118 6.93 2.71 -11.85
N PHE A 119 6.21 1.63 -11.51
CA PHE A 119 4.85 1.70 -10.99
C PHE A 119 4.80 1.03 -9.62
N VAL A 120 4.45 1.79 -8.58
CA VAL A 120 4.30 1.29 -7.22
C VAL A 120 2.81 1.25 -6.89
N PHE A 121 2.29 0.06 -6.67
CA PHE A 121 0.88 -0.17 -6.35
C PHE A 121 0.70 -0.39 -4.85
N ALA A 122 -0.19 0.37 -4.23
CA ALA A 122 -0.64 0.10 -2.87
C ALA A 122 -1.66 -1.06 -2.86
N SER A 123 -1.14 -2.27 -2.76
CA SER A 123 -1.92 -3.44 -2.40
C SER A 123 -2.30 -3.38 -0.92
N SER A 124 -2.76 -4.46 -0.33
CA SER A 124 -3.24 -4.47 1.04
C SER A 124 -2.94 -5.79 1.74
N ASN A 125 -2.79 -5.74 3.07
CA ASN A 125 -2.80 -6.91 3.93
C ASN A 125 -4.05 -7.78 3.72
N HIS A 126 -5.20 -7.19 3.32
CA HIS A 126 -6.43 -7.90 3.02
C HIS A 126 -6.33 -8.88 1.83
N ALA A 127 -5.27 -8.81 1.02
CA ALA A 127 -4.93 -9.84 0.03
C ALA A 127 -4.58 -11.19 0.69
N MET A 128 -4.19 -11.17 1.97
CA MET A 128 -3.79 -12.33 2.77
C MET A 128 -4.70 -12.53 3.99
N GLY A 129 -5.83 -11.85 4.04
CA GLY A 129 -6.64 -11.71 5.25
C GLY A 129 -7.19 -13.00 5.84
N ALA A 130 -7.46 -14.02 5.02
CA ALA A 130 -7.95 -15.31 5.49
C ALA A 130 -6.91 -16.11 6.30
N TYR A 131 -5.62 -15.75 6.23
CA TYR A 131 -4.58 -16.34 7.10
C TYR A 131 -4.73 -15.96 8.58
N LYS A 132 -5.61 -15.02 8.89
CA LYS A 132 -6.00 -14.68 10.27
C LYS A 132 -6.77 -15.81 10.95
N ASP A 133 -7.55 -16.57 10.20
CA ASP A 133 -8.53 -17.51 10.71
C ASP A 133 -8.17 -18.97 10.39
N GLU A 134 -8.81 -19.91 11.10
CA GLU A 134 -8.66 -21.35 10.83
C GLU A 134 -9.26 -21.70 9.45
N PRO A 135 -8.69 -22.69 8.74
CA PRO A 135 -7.54 -23.53 9.16
C PRO A 135 -6.18 -22.94 8.81
N LEU A 136 -6.11 -21.76 8.19
CA LEU A 136 -4.84 -21.21 7.68
C LEU A 136 -3.95 -20.66 8.81
N CYS A 137 -4.52 -20.07 9.85
CA CYS A 137 -3.75 -19.45 10.92
C CYS A 137 -2.90 -20.45 11.70
N SER A 138 -3.35 -21.71 11.84
CA SER A 138 -2.61 -22.77 12.55
C SER A 138 -1.31 -23.17 11.81
N GLN A 139 -1.15 -22.79 10.56
CA GLN A 139 0.07 -23.04 9.75
C GLN A 139 1.04 -21.84 9.81
N MET A 140 0.66 -20.76 10.45
CA MET A 140 1.46 -19.54 10.50
C MET A 140 2.32 -19.47 11.76
N GLY A 141 3.49 -18.89 11.59
CA GLY A 141 4.44 -18.55 12.65
C GLY A 141 5.21 -17.31 12.24
N PRO A 142 6.13 -16.80 13.09
CA PRO A 142 6.89 -15.59 12.80
C PRO A 142 7.58 -15.65 11.44
N GLY A 143 7.31 -14.65 10.59
CA GLY A 143 7.89 -14.50 9.26
C GLY A 143 7.40 -15.50 8.20
N LEU A 144 6.43 -16.38 8.50
CA LEU A 144 5.99 -17.41 7.54
C LEU A 144 4.96 -16.89 6.52
N LEU A 145 4.30 -15.76 6.76
CA LEU A 145 3.35 -15.16 5.80
C LEU A 145 4.11 -14.40 4.71
N THR A 146 4.72 -15.17 3.80
CA THR A 146 5.55 -14.62 2.73
C THR A 146 4.74 -14.06 1.58
N ALA A 147 5.34 -13.16 0.78
CA ALA A 147 4.72 -12.64 -0.43
C ALA A 147 4.48 -13.71 -1.52
N HIS A 148 5.14 -14.88 -1.41
CA HIS A 148 5.03 -16.00 -2.36
C HIS A 148 3.90 -16.98 -2.01
N LEU A 149 3.36 -16.93 -0.81
CA LEU A 149 2.19 -17.74 -0.47
C LEU A 149 1.01 -17.37 -1.37
N ALA A 150 0.17 -18.36 -1.63
CA ALA A 150 -1.05 -18.14 -2.40
C ALA A 150 -1.90 -17.05 -1.72
N PRO A 151 -2.35 -16.02 -2.44
CA PRO A 151 -3.26 -15.04 -1.87
C PRO A 151 -4.52 -15.72 -1.32
N ALA A 152 -4.92 -15.27 -0.13
CA ALA A 152 -6.14 -15.69 0.53
C ALA A 152 -6.91 -14.43 0.97
N PRO A 153 -7.66 -13.79 0.03
CA PRO A 153 -8.26 -12.49 0.25
C PRO A 153 -9.40 -12.54 1.26
N GLY A 154 -9.58 -11.43 1.95
CA GLY A 154 -10.67 -11.19 2.87
C GLY A 154 -10.27 -11.40 4.33
N THR A 155 -10.37 -10.31 5.10
CA THR A 155 -10.24 -10.32 6.55
C THR A 155 -11.62 -10.21 7.16
N ARG A 156 -11.95 -11.03 8.14
CA ARG A 156 -13.16 -10.88 8.97
C ARG A 156 -12.83 -10.02 10.18
N TRP A 157 -13.70 -9.08 10.51
CA TRP A 157 -13.60 -8.28 11.74
C TRP A 157 -14.97 -7.74 12.13
N PHE A 158 -15.11 -7.35 13.39
CA PHE A 158 -16.32 -6.71 13.91
C PHE A 158 -16.14 -5.19 13.85
N ASN A 159 -17.02 -4.49 13.11
CA ASN A 159 -16.92 -3.04 12.90
C ASN A 159 -17.58 -2.19 14.00
N GLY A 160 -17.99 -2.81 15.11
CA GLY A 160 -18.71 -2.18 16.20
C GLY A 160 -20.24 -2.45 16.19
N THR A 161 -20.79 -2.95 15.07
CA THR A 161 -22.22 -3.27 14.93
C THR A 161 -22.47 -4.68 14.38
N HIS A 162 -21.65 -5.14 13.45
CA HIS A 162 -21.78 -6.47 12.84
C HIS A 162 -20.44 -6.97 12.30
N GLU A 163 -20.37 -8.26 12.01
CA GLU A 163 -19.23 -8.87 11.33
C GLU A 163 -19.14 -8.38 9.88
N VAL A 164 -17.96 -7.94 9.49
CA VAL A 164 -17.62 -7.50 8.14
C VAL A 164 -16.58 -8.44 7.55
N HIS A 165 -16.64 -8.66 6.25
CA HIS A 165 -15.67 -9.47 5.52
C HIS A 165 -15.18 -8.72 4.29
N SER A 166 -13.91 -8.38 4.26
CA SER A 166 -13.30 -7.59 3.17
C SER A 166 -13.01 -8.39 1.90
N LEU A 167 -13.89 -9.33 1.53
CA LEU A 167 -13.64 -10.25 0.41
C LEU A 167 -13.50 -9.51 -0.92
N ALA A 168 -14.44 -8.61 -1.24
CA ALA A 168 -14.39 -7.84 -2.48
C ALA A 168 -13.15 -6.96 -2.55
N TYR A 169 -12.87 -6.23 -1.47
CA TYR A 169 -11.68 -5.37 -1.35
C TYR A 169 -10.38 -6.18 -1.51
N GLY A 170 -10.20 -7.24 -0.73
CA GLY A 170 -9.00 -8.08 -0.80
C GLY A 170 -8.81 -8.73 -2.17
N THR A 171 -9.90 -9.19 -2.80
CA THR A 171 -9.86 -9.78 -4.15
C THR A 171 -9.44 -8.77 -5.20
N SER A 172 -9.95 -7.53 -5.16
CA SER A 172 -9.54 -6.48 -6.10
C SER A 172 -8.06 -6.12 -5.97
N LYS A 173 -7.52 -6.15 -4.74
CA LYS A 173 -6.08 -5.94 -4.52
C LYS A 173 -5.26 -7.06 -5.15
N VAL A 174 -5.65 -8.32 -4.99
CA VAL A 174 -5.00 -9.47 -5.65
C VAL A 174 -5.11 -9.37 -7.17
N LEU A 175 -6.27 -8.99 -7.70
CA LEU A 175 -6.47 -8.78 -9.13
C LEU A 175 -5.53 -7.69 -9.66
N SER A 176 -5.43 -6.56 -8.96
CA SER A 176 -4.55 -5.45 -9.34
C SER A 176 -3.06 -5.83 -9.26
N GLU A 177 -2.63 -6.65 -8.27
CA GLU A 177 -1.27 -7.24 -8.26
C GLU A 177 -1.00 -8.04 -9.55
N LYS A 178 -1.99 -8.83 -10.01
CA LYS A 178 -1.88 -9.63 -11.25
C LYS A 178 -1.86 -8.74 -12.49
N ILE A 179 -2.65 -7.68 -12.55
CA ILE A 179 -2.63 -6.70 -13.65
C ILE A 179 -1.24 -6.05 -13.72
N CYS A 180 -0.68 -5.58 -12.58
CA CYS A 180 0.67 -5.01 -12.50
C CYS A 180 1.71 -5.99 -13.06
N ALA A 181 1.70 -7.25 -12.60
CA ALA A 181 2.64 -8.26 -13.04
C ALA A 181 2.53 -8.55 -14.55
N THR A 182 1.29 -8.67 -15.07
CA THR A 182 1.04 -8.96 -16.48
C THR A 182 1.52 -7.81 -17.37
N VAL A 183 1.21 -6.57 -17.01
CA VAL A 183 1.61 -5.38 -17.80
C VAL A 183 3.13 -5.18 -17.74
N ALA A 184 3.76 -5.34 -16.58
CA ALA A 184 5.20 -5.26 -16.43
C ALA A 184 5.91 -6.31 -17.32
N GLN A 185 5.46 -7.57 -17.29
CA GLN A 185 6.00 -8.65 -18.12
C GLN A 185 5.82 -8.35 -19.61
N ALA A 186 4.64 -7.89 -20.03
CA ALA A 186 4.35 -7.56 -21.42
C ALA A 186 5.09 -6.31 -21.91
N SER A 187 5.58 -5.47 -21.00
CA SER A 187 6.33 -4.25 -21.36
C SER A 187 7.71 -4.51 -21.96
N GLY A 188 8.24 -5.74 -21.83
CA GLY A 188 9.58 -6.09 -22.29
C GLY A 188 10.69 -5.33 -21.54
N GLY A 189 10.53 -5.10 -20.23
CA GLY A 189 11.50 -4.42 -19.37
C GLY A 189 11.43 -2.90 -19.37
N ARG A 190 10.43 -2.31 -20.05
CA ARG A 190 10.23 -0.85 -20.07
C ARG A 190 9.56 -0.32 -18.81
N LEU A 191 8.74 -1.12 -18.15
CA LEU A 191 8.06 -0.82 -16.90
C LEU A 191 8.38 -1.91 -15.88
N SER A 192 8.76 -1.51 -14.68
CA SER A 192 8.83 -2.39 -13.51
C SER A 192 7.76 -2.02 -12.49
N CYS A 193 7.22 -3.04 -11.79
CA CYS A 193 6.15 -2.85 -10.81
C CYS A 193 6.57 -3.35 -9.42
N VAL A 194 6.17 -2.61 -8.38
CA VAL A 194 6.22 -3.05 -6.99
C VAL A 194 4.81 -2.99 -6.42
N SER A 195 4.29 -4.11 -5.96
CA SER A 195 3.05 -4.15 -5.20
C SER A 195 3.38 -4.24 -3.71
N VAL A 196 3.04 -3.22 -2.93
CA VAL A 196 3.23 -3.18 -1.49
C VAL A 196 1.93 -3.57 -0.81
N ARG A 197 1.89 -4.72 -0.14
CA ARG A 197 0.75 -5.12 0.71
C ARG A 197 0.79 -4.31 1.99
N VAL A 198 0.20 -3.12 1.92
CA VAL A 198 0.19 -2.16 3.02
C VAL A 198 -0.54 -2.75 4.22
N GLY A 199 0.11 -2.68 5.36
CA GLY A 199 -0.45 -3.03 6.65
C GLY A 199 -1.46 -2.00 7.16
N TRP A 200 -1.57 -1.87 8.47
CA TRP A 200 -2.47 -0.91 9.09
C TRP A 200 -1.74 0.40 9.36
N ALA A 201 -2.08 1.43 8.60
CA ALA A 201 -1.59 2.79 8.77
C ALA A 201 -2.78 3.73 9.07
N LEU A 202 -2.95 4.08 10.33
CA LEU A 202 -3.99 5.00 10.80
C LEU A 202 -3.73 6.45 10.32
N THR A 203 -4.74 7.30 10.46
CA THR A 203 -4.62 8.74 10.18
C THR A 203 -3.76 9.45 11.23
N GLY A 204 -3.29 10.65 10.91
CA GLY A 204 -2.50 11.47 11.83
C GLY A 204 -1.21 10.76 12.25
N ASP A 205 -0.95 10.74 13.56
CA ASP A 205 0.26 10.16 14.15
C ASP A 205 0.31 8.64 14.09
N ASN A 206 -0.79 8.00 13.67
CA ASN A 206 -0.87 6.55 13.50
C ASN A 206 -0.63 5.80 14.83
N ASP A 207 -1.30 6.26 15.89
CA ASP A 207 -1.14 5.74 17.25
C ASP A 207 -1.57 4.26 17.35
N PRO A 208 -0.64 3.33 17.62
CA PRO A 208 -0.94 1.90 17.70
C PRO A 208 -1.82 1.52 18.90
N ALA A 209 -1.96 2.37 19.90
CA ALA A 209 -2.87 2.14 21.02
C ALA A 209 -4.35 2.09 20.60
N GLN A 210 -4.67 2.65 19.41
CA GLN A 210 -6.03 2.60 18.85
C GLN A 210 -6.37 1.25 18.18
N ILE A 211 -5.41 0.34 18.05
CA ILE A 211 -5.65 -0.97 17.44
C ILE A 211 -6.38 -1.87 18.44
N SER A 212 -7.55 -2.38 18.06
CA SER A 212 -8.38 -3.26 18.85
C SER A 212 -8.44 -4.69 18.30
N HIS A 213 -8.89 -5.63 19.14
CA HIS A 213 -9.13 -7.02 18.71
C HIS A 213 -10.31 -7.13 17.72
N ALA A 214 -11.19 -6.14 17.67
CA ALA A 214 -12.28 -6.08 16.71
C ALA A 214 -11.83 -5.59 15.32
N GLY A 215 -10.59 -5.04 15.21
CA GLY A 215 -10.07 -4.53 13.96
C GLY A 215 -10.60 -3.14 13.59
N ALA A 216 -11.24 -2.44 14.51
CA ALA A 216 -11.64 -1.05 14.35
C ALA A 216 -10.77 -0.15 15.25
N PRO A 217 -10.49 1.11 14.85
CA PRO A 217 -9.87 2.06 15.74
C PRO A 217 -10.89 2.44 16.83
N THR A 218 -10.74 1.86 18.00
CA THR A 218 -11.57 2.13 19.19
C THR A 218 -10.66 2.27 20.40
N ASP A 219 -11.17 2.97 21.43
CA ASP A 219 -10.51 2.94 22.72
C ASP A 219 -10.35 1.50 23.18
N ALA A 220 -9.19 1.16 23.73
CA ALA A 220 -8.79 -0.20 24.03
C ALA A 220 -9.90 -0.93 24.81
N ALA A 221 -10.62 -1.83 24.15
CA ALA A 221 -11.55 -2.72 24.81
C ALA A 221 -10.77 -3.63 25.74
N THR A 222 -11.18 -3.76 26.98
CA THR A 222 -10.60 -4.70 27.95
C THR A 222 -10.78 -6.11 27.40
N LEU A 223 -9.68 -6.70 26.97
CA LEU A 223 -9.64 -8.06 26.43
C LEU A 223 -9.52 -9.05 27.58
N SER A 224 -10.43 -10.02 27.63
CA SER A 224 -10.27 -11.14 28.57
C SER A 224 -9.09 -12.03 28.15
N ALA A 225 -8.20 -12.32 29.10
CA ALA A 225 -7.08 -13.24 28.87
C ALA A 225 -7.52 -14.68 28.49
N HIS A 226 -8.79 -15.02 28.70
CA HIS A 226 -9.37 -16.33 28.38
C HIS A 226 -10.03 -16.38 26.99
N ASP A 227 -10.17 -15.25 26.31
CA ASP A 227 -10.71 -15.19 24.94
C ASP A 227 -9.59 -15.38 23.91
N VAL A 228 -9.34 -16.63 23.57
CA VAL A 228 -8.25 -17.02 22.64
C VAL A 228 -8.44 -16.42 21.23
N GLU A 229 -9.69 -16.33 20.77
CA GLU A 229 -9.97 -15.75 19.45
C GLU A 229 -9.73 -14.24 19.45
N ALA A 230 -10.19 -13.54 20.46
CA ALA A 230 -9.97 -12.10 20.58
C ALA A 230 -8.47 -11.77 20.76
N GLN A 231 -7.70 -12.60 21.49
CA GLN A 231 -6.25 -12.49 21.60
C GLN A 231 -5.57 -12.65 20.22
N ARG A 232 -5.95 -13.70 19.47
CA ARG A 232 -5.44 -13.93 18.12
C ARG A 232 -5.77 -12.76 17.17
N ASN A 233 -6.99 -12.24 17.22
CA ASN A 233 -7.41 -11.11 16.43
C ASN A 233 -6.62 -9.84 16.76
N LEU A 234 -6.42 -9.53 18.06
CA LEU A 234 -5.61 -8.39 18.49
C LEU A 234 -4.16 -8.52 18.00
N LYS A 235 -3.56 -9.71 18.16
CA LYS A 235 -2.22 -9.97 17.66
C LYS A 235 -2.15 -9.75 16.14
N TRP A 236 -3.08 -10.30 15.36
CA TRP A 236 -3.12 -10.13 13.92
C TRP A 236 -3.13 -8.64 13.51
N PHE A 237 -4.00 -7.83 14.12
CA PHE A 237 -4.11 -6.42 13.79
C PHE A 237 -2.90 -5.60 14.26
N ARG A 238 -2.29 -5.92 15.38
CA ARG A 238 -1.02 -5.32 15.83
C ARG A 238 0.14 -5.72 14.93
N ASP A 239 0.25 -6.99 14.58
CA ASP A 239 1.33 -7.52 13.73
C ASP A 239 1.39 -6.86 12.34
N MET A 240 0.28 -6.35 11.82
CA MET A 240 0.26 -5.66 10.54
C MET A 240 0.36 -4.13 10.65
N TRP A 241 0.59 -3.58 11.85
CA TRP A 241 0.81 -2.14 11.97
C TRP A 241 2.03 -1.71 11.15
N LEU A 242 1.87 -0.58 10.43
CA LEU A 242 2.90 0.04 9.63
C LEU A 242 3.05 1.49 10.11
N SER A 243 4.16 1.82 10.78
CA SER A 243 4.43 3.18 11.24
C SER A 243 4.47 4.19 10.10
N ASN A 244 4.34 5.47 10.41
CA ASN A 244 4.49 6.52 9.41
C ASN A 244 5.90 6.53 8.79
N ALA A 245 6.93 6.30 9.60
CA ALA A 245 8.31 6.27 9.13
C ALA A 245 8.58 5.08 8.21
N ASP A 246 8.09 3.89 8.58
CA ASP A 246 8.23 2.69 7.76
C ASP A 246 7.37 2.75 6.48
N LEU A 247 6.19 3.38 6.54
CA LEU A 247 5.38 3.68 5.34
C LEU A 247 6.17 4.53 4.34
N GLU A 248 6.73 5.64 4.79
CA GLU A 248 7.56 6.51 3.95
C GLU A 248 8.76 5.74 3.40
N GLY A 249 9.47 5.03 4.28
CA GLY A 249 10.68 4.28 3.94
C GLY A 249 10.46 3.23 2.86
N ILE A 250 9.42 2.39 3.00
CA ILE A 250 9.17 1.30 2.04
C ILE A 250 8.74 1.84 0.66
N PHE A 251 7.93 2.90 0.59
CA PHE A 251 7.53 3.49 -0.68
C PHE A 251 8.67 4.25 -1.37
N LEU A 252 9.51 4.98 -0.63
CA LEU A 252 10.71 5.59 -1.18
C LEU A 252 11.71 4.53 -1.69
N ALA A 253 11.88 3.42 -0.95
CA ALA A 253 12.67 2.28 -1.41
C ALA A 253 12.08 1.63 -2.66
N ALA A 254 10.76 1.45 -2.74
CA ALA A 254 10.08 0.89 -3.91
C ALA A 254 10.28 1.75 -5.17
N LEU A 255 10.33 3.08 -5.01
CA LEU A 255 10.61 4.01 -6.13
C LEU A 255 12.05 3.89 -6.64
N THR A 256 13.02 3.66 -5.74
CA THR A 256 14.45 3.76 -6.05
C THR A 256 15.18 2.42 -6.12
N ALA A 257 14.49 1.32 -5.84
CA ALA A 257 15.07 -0.02 -5.89
C ALA A 257 15.60 -0.36 -7.29
N ASN A 258 16.73 -1.07 -7.32
CA ASN A 258 17.27 -1.59 -8.57
C ASN A 258 16.60 -2.93 -8.92
N GLU A 259 15.94 -2.98 -10.07
CA GLU A 259 15.20 -4.13 -10.55
C GLU A 259 16.05 -5.20 -11.25
N VAL A 260 17.35 -4.98 -11.41
CA VAL A 260 18.24 -5.87 -12.19
C VAL A 260 18.28 -7.30 -11.62
N ASP A 261 18.22 -7.43 -10.31
CA ASP A 261 18.27 -8.71 -9.61
C ASP A 261 16.87 -9.27 -9.27
N TRP A 262 15.80 -8.65 -9.77
CA TRP A 262 14.46 -9.17 -9.52
C TRP A 262 14.17 -10.41 -10.37
N PRO A 263 13.45 -11.41 -9.84
CA PRO A 263 13.12 -12.62 -10.59
C PRO A 263 12.20 -12.37 -11.78
N THR A 264 11.40 -11.33 -11.71
CA THR A 264 10.48 -10.85 -12.76
C THR A 264 10.40 -9.32 -12.70
N PRO A 265 9.93 -8.63 -13.75
CA PRO A 265 9.78 -7.17 -13.72
C PRO A 265 8.71 -6.65 -12.74
N SER A 266 8.09 -7.53 -11.98
CA SER A 266 7.11 -7.19 -10.95
C SER A 266 7.36 -7.99 -9.69
N VAL A 267 7.42 -7.32 -8.53
CA VAL A 267 7.60 -7.95 -7.22
C VAL A 267 6.48 -7.54 -6.27
N VAL A 268 6.16 -8.43 -5.35
CA VAL A 268 5.21 -8.17 -4.24
C VAL A 268 5.99 -8.21 -2.94
N VAL A 269 5.72 -7.25 -2.06
CA VAL A 269 6.35 -7.17 -0.73
C VAL A 269 5.29 -6.87 0.34
N ASN A 270 5.52 -7.36 1.56
CA ASN A 270 4.70 -6.97 2.70
C ASN A 270 5.20 -5.61 3.23
N GLY A 271 4.25 -4.69 3.44
CA GLY A 271 4.49 -3.35 3.98
C GLY A 271 3.96 -3.26 5.41
N VAL A 272 4.69 -3.82 6.35
CA VAL A 272 4.44 -3.75 7.80
C VAL A 272 5.72 -3.34 8.51
N SER A 273 5.62 -2.81 9.73
CA SER A 273 6.77 -2.52 10.58
C SER A 273 7.44 -3.80 11.11
N ALA A 274 8.60 -3.68 11.75
CA ALA A 274 9.36 -4.81 12.29
C ALA A 274 8.74 -5.35 13.60
N ASN A 275 7.44 -5.59 13.57
CA ASN A 275 6.65 -5.99 14.74
C ASN A 275 7.12 -7.34 15.29
N THR A 276 7.49 -7.37 16.56
CA THR A 276 8.05 -8.55 17.24
C THR A 276 7.14 -9.77 17.07
N ASP A 277 7.72 -10.92 16.70
CA ASP A 277 7.05 -12.20 16.49
C ASP A 277 5.86 -12.13 15.50
N SER A 278 5.87 -11.15 14.61
CA SER A 278 4.86 -11.00 13.55
C SER A 278 4.92 -12.16 12.56
N VAL A 279 3.75 -12.61 12.10
CA VAL A 279 3.66 -13.64 11.05
C VAL A 279 4.13 -13.13 9.69
N TRP A 280 4.13 -11.82 9.46
CA TRP A 280 4.45 -11.19 8.18
C TRP A 280 5.95 -11.28 7.86
N ASP A 281 6.28 -11.83 6.68
CA ASP A 281 7.63 -11.83 6.16
C ASP A 281 8.10 -10.41 5.78
N LEU A 282 9.29 -10.05 6.25
CA LEU A 282 9.97 -8.80 5.90
C LEU A 282 11.14 -9.02 4.92
N GLN A 283 11.47 -10.28 4.64
CA GLN A 283 12.63 -10.61 3.82
C GLN A 283 12.45 -10.19 2.36
N SER A 284 11.23 -10.25 1.84
CA SER A 284 10.91 -9.81 0.49
C SER A 284 11.21 -8.33 0.26
N ALA A 285 10.87 -7.45 1.20
CA ALA A 285 11.20 -6.03 1.14
C ALA A 285 12.72 -5.80 1.21
N LYS A 286 13.43 -6.54 2.07
CA LYS A 286 14.88 -6.46 2.17
C LYS A 286 15.58 -6.90 0.89
N VAL A 287 15.18 -8.03 0.31
CA VAL A 287 15.83 -8.60 -0.88
C VAL A 287 15.56 -7.78 -2.13
N HIS A 288 14.29 -7.38 -2.34
CA HIS A 288 13.91 -6.71 -3.59
C HIS A 288 14.05 -5.19 -3.55
N LEU A 289 13.86 -4.56 -2.39
CA LEU A 289 13.90 -3.11 -2.26
C LEU A 289 15.15 -2.60 -1.51
N GLY A 290 15.90 -3.48 -0.85
CA GLY A 290 16.97 -3.10 0.06
C GLY A 290 16.44 -2.38 1.30
N TYR A 291 15.16 -2.60 1.66
CA TYR A 291 14.49 -1.93 2.76
C TYR A 291 14.31 -2.86 3.96
N VAL A 292 14.60 -2.33 5.14
CA VAL A 292 14.38 -3.00 6.44
C VAL A 292 13.59 -2.05 7.32
N PRO A 293 12.35 -2.40 7.72
CA PRO A 293 11.57 -1.57 8.64
C PRO A 293 12.24 -1.46 10.01
N GLN A 294 11.95 -0.39 10.74
CA GLN A 294 12.65 -0.04 11.97
C GLN A 294 11.76 -0.03 13.21
N ASP A 295 10.47 0.32 13.03
CA ASP A 295 9.56 0.49 14.14
C ASP A 295 8.91 -0.84 14.54
N ASP A 296 8.51 -0.95 15.82
CA ASP A 296 7.84 -2.13 16.39
C ASP A 296 6.64 -1.68 17.23
N VAL A 297 5.45 -2.15 16.88
CA VAL A 297 4.20 -1.85 17.59
C VAL A 297 4.30 -2.20 19.09
N TYR A 298 4.99 -3.29 19.42
CA TYR A 298 5.11 -3.80 20.79
C TYR A 298 6.02 -2.96 21.70
N LEU A 299 6.74 -1.98 21.15
CA LEU A 299 7.42 -0.96 21.93
C LEU A 299 6.50 0.20 22.35
N HIS A 300 5.30 0.28 21.76
CA HIS A 300 4.34 1.36 21.98
C HIS A 300 3.05 0.91 22.67
N VAL A 301 2.77 -0.40 22.71
CA VAL A 301 1.58 -0.97 23.35
C VAL A 301 1.99 -2.00 24.39
N SER A 302 1.32 -1.99 25.52
CA SER A 302 1.51 -2.97 26.61
C SER A 302 0.58 -4.17 26.45
#